data_396be659a3a18dfe780e5e2f04b39035
#
_entry.id   396be659a3a18dfe780e5e2f04b39035
#
_cell.length_a   1.000
_cell.length_b   1.000
_cell.length_c   1.000
_cell.angle_alpha   90.00
_cell.angle_beta   90.00
_cell.angle_gamma   90.00
#
_symmetry.space_group_name_H-M   'P 1'
#
loop_
_entity.id
_entity.type
_entity.pdbx_description
1 polymer ?
#
loop_
_entity_poly.entity_id
_entity_poly.type
_entity_poly.pdbx_seq_one_letter_code
_entity_poly.pdbx_strand_id
1 'polypeptide(L)'
;FTDMKYLGKLPSGGELWINRLAAEADLLIAEGFIEPHFFAGYSGGRKSVLPGISRRDTIYANHCAEFIEDPNSRYGQIKDNLIHRDMIYAAHKARLAYILNVVINSAHKVIGAFAGDVELAHKEGVMFLESLCKAGRIPADIVVASNNGYPMDQNIYQTVLSITTLRIIVYLSTVQALMINYAPEEPRQSSY
;
A
#
# COMPACT_ATOMS: atom_id res chain seq x y z
N PHE A 1 -19.70 -6.63 -5.51
CA PHE A 1 -20.23 -5.58 -4.61
C PHE A 1 -21.26 -4.76 -5.36
N THR A 2 -22.55 -5.02 -5.15
CA THR A 2 -23.66 -4.35 -5.83
C THR A 2 -24.22 -3.16 -5.04
N ASP A 3 -23.91 -3.07 -3.74
CA ASP A 3 -24.45 -2.05 -2.86
C ASP A 3 -23.40 -0.98 -2.52
N MET A 4 -23.31 0.01 -3.40
CA MET A 4 -22.35 1.10 -3.32
C MET A 4 -23.05 2.45 -3.24
N LYS A 5 -22.44 3.40 -2.54
CA LYS A 5 -22.92 4.78 -2.41
C LYS A 5 -21.95 5.75 -3.07
N TYR A 6 -22.49 6.64 -3.88
CA TYR A 6 -21.72 7.72 -4.51
C TYR A 6 -21.46 8.84 -3.51
N LEU A 7 -20.22 9.27 -3.37
CA LEU A 7 -19.79 10.34 -2.45
C LEU A 7 -19.21 11.57 -3.16
N GLY A 8 -19.25 11.59 -4.49
CA GLY A 8 -18.73 12.71 -5.27
C GLY A 8 -17.53 12.31 -6.14
N LYS A 9 -16.73 13.30 -6.56
CA LYS A 9 -15.53 13.08 -7.37
C LYS A 9 -14.27 13.21 -6.53
N LEU A 10 -13.29 12.38 -6.84
CA LEU A 10 -11.92 12.51 -6.33
C LEU A 10 -11.25 13.79 -6.88
N PRO A 11 -10.24 14.33 -6.22
CA PRO A 11 -9.43 15.44 -6.74
C PRO A 11 -8.85 15.18 -8.14
N SER A 12 -8.59 13.93 -8.47
CA SER A 12 -8.16 13.48 -9.80
C SER A 12 -9.26 13.46 -10.87
N GLY A 13 -10.52 13.63 -10.47
CA GLY A 13 -11.69 13.61 -11.35
C GLY A 13 -12.44 12.28 -11.40
N GLY A 14 -11.88 11.19 -10.90
CA GLY A 14 -12.56 9.89 -10.80
C GLY A 14 -13.77 9.91 -9.86
N GLU A 15 -14.76 9.05 -10.10
CA GLU A 15 -15.92 8.93 -9.22
C GLU A 15 -15.58 8.17 -7.94
N LEU A 16 -16.01 8.71 -6.81
CA LEU A 16 -15.86 8.07 -5.50
C LEU A 16 -17.12 7.30 -5.12
N TRP A 17 -17.03 5.98 -5.18
CA TRP A 17 -18.06 5.04 -4.75
C TRP A 17 -17.49 4.14 -3.66
N ILE A 18 -18.16 4.05 -2.53
CA ILE A 18 -17.78 3.16 -1.43
C ILE A 18 -18.94 2.27 -1.02
N ASN A 19 -18.63 1.23 -0.26
CA ASN A 19 -19.63 0.33 0.30
C ASN A 19 -20.69 1.13 1.09
N ARG A 20 -21.99 0.86 0.82
CA ARG A 20 -23.11 1.60 1.42
C ARG A 20 -23.13 1.49 2.94
N LEU A 21 -22.89 0.30 3.49
CA LEU A 21 -22.89 0.09 4.94
C LEU A 21 -21.87 1.01 5.64
N ALA A 22 -20.68 1.15 5.06
CA ALA A 22 -19.67 2.07 5.59
C ALA A 22 -20.07 3.54 5.42
N ALA A 23 -20.66 3.89 4.26
CA ALA A 23 -21.10 5.26 3.96
C ALA A 23 -22.27 5.74 4.85
N GLU A 24 -23.06 4.82 5.39
CA GLU A 24 -24.24 5.07 6.21
C GLU A 24 -24.03 4.76 7.69
N ALA A 25 -22.84 4.28 8.06
CA ALA A 25 -22.49 4.05 9.45
C ALA A 25 -22.50 5.36 10.27
N ASP A 26 -23.00 5.30 11.47
CA ASP A 26 -22.97 6.42 12.43
C ASP A 26 -21.53 6.74 12.84
N LEU A 27 -20.69 5.73 12.93
CA LEU A 27 -19.26 5.83 13.24
C LEU A 27 -18.46 4.87 12.36
N LEU A 28 -17.55 5.41 11.58
CA LEU A 28 -16.60 4.64 10.79
C LEU A 28 -15.21 4.69 11.44
N ILE A 29 -14.69 3.54 11.80
CA ILE A 29 -13.34 3.36 12.35
C ILE A 29 -12.60 2.38 11.44
N ALA A 30 -11.29 2.52 11.32
CA ALA A 30 -10.46 1.57 10.59
C ALA A 30 -9.30 1.09 11.43
N GLU A 31 -9.00 -0.19 11.32
CA GLU A 31 -7.80 -0.81 11.86
C GLU A 31 -6.88 -1.29 10.75
N GLY A 32 -5.62 -1.47 11.06
CA GLY A 32 -4.65 -2.00 10.11
C GLY A 32 -3.21 -1.82 10.57
N PHE A 33 -2.28 -2.06 9.66
CA PHE A 33 -0.86 -1.88 9.93
C PHE A 33 -0.22 -0.94 8.90
N ILE A 34 0.90 -0.35 9.30
CA ILE A 34 1.66 0.58 8.47
C ILE A 34 2.91 -0.13 7.98
N GLU A 35 3.06 -0.15 6.65
CA GLU A 35 4.22 -0.67 5.93
C GLU A 35 4.56 0.24 4.75
N PRO A 36 5.81 0.27 4.27
CA PRO A 36 6.15 0.95 3.03
C PRO A 36 5.37 0.35 1.86
N HIS A 37 4.88 1.21 0.98
CA HIS A 37 4.09 0.78 -0.17
C HIS A 37 4.64 1.36 -1.47
N PHE A 38 4.77 0.54 -2.50
CA PHE A 38 5.55 0.83 -3.71
C PHE A 38 5.06 2.02 -4.55
N PHE A 39 3.78 2.42 -4.49
CA PHE A 39 3.28 3.63 -5.16
C PHE A 39 2.47 4.56 -4.24
N ALA A 40 1.85 4.06 -3.18
CA ALA A 40 1.05 4.88 -2.26
C ALA A 40 1.85 5.46 -1.09
N GLY A 41 3.16 5.27 -1.08
CA GLY A 41 4.07 5.65 -0.01
C GLY A 41 4.05 4.66 1.15
N TYR A 42 2.91 4.56 1.84
CA TYR A 42 2.69 3.66 2.97
C TYR A 42 1.29 3.06 2.93
N SER A 43 1.12 1.89 3.58
CA SER A 43 -0.18 1.27 3.89
C SER A 43 -0.85 1.92 5.10
N GLY A 44 -1.99 1.37 5.54
CA GLY A 44 -2.75 1.83 6.70
C GLY A 44 -3.61 3.08 6.46
N GLY A 45 -4.30 3.49 7.50
CA GLY A 45 -5.12 4.69 7.55
C GLY A 45 -6.14 4.81 6.42
N ARG A 46 -5.99 5.83 5.60
CA ARG A 46 -6.83 6.15 4.45
C ARG A 46 -7.02 5.01 3.45
N LYS A 47 -6.08 4.05 3.38
CA LYS A 47 -6.19 2.90 2.47
C LYS A 47 -7.31 1.93 2.83
N SER A 48 -7.79 1.95 4.06
CA SER A 48 -8.97 1.19 4.45
C SER A 48 -10.24 1.65 3.72
N VAL A 49 -10.30 2.91 3.27
CA VAL A 49 -11.38 3.44 2.44
C VAL A 49 -11.09 3.26 0.96
N LEU A 50 -9.97 3.79 0.47
CA LEU A 50 -9.54 3.65 -0.92
C LEU A 50 -8.16 2.96 -0.95
N PRO A 51 -8.05 1.73 -1.41
CA PRO A 51 -9.05 0.92 -2.14
C PRO A 51 -10.01 0.08 -1.28
N GLY A 52 -9.80 -0.06 0.05
CA GLY A 52 -10.35 -1.11 0.90
C GLY A 52 -11.86 -1.38 0.77
N ILE A 53 -12.68 -0.34 0.78
CA ILE A 53 -14.15 -0.44 0.66
C ILE A 53 -14.70 0.29 -0.57
N SER A 54 -13.82 0.67 -1.50
CA SER A 54 -14.19 1.41 -2.71
C SER A 54 -14.59 0.49 -3.85
N ARG A 55 -15.42 1.03 -4.77
CA ARG A 55 -15.82 0.35 -5.99
C ARG A 55 -14.61 0.18 -6.92
N ARG A 56 -14.65 -0.88 -7.73
CA ARG A 56 -13.59 -1.21 -8.70
C ARG A 56 -13.22 -0.03 -9.61
N ASP A 57 -14.22 0.69 -10.15
CA ASP A 57 -13.97 1.82 -11.05
C ASP A 57 -13.27 2.98 -10.32
N THR A 58 -13.62 3.23 -9.05
CA THR A 58 -12.92 4.19 -8.18
C THR A 58 -11.47 3.80 -7.99
N ILE A 59 -11.21 2.49 -7.77
CA ILE A 59 -9.85 1.96 -7.61
C ILE A 59 -9.06 2.17 -8.89
N TYR A 60 -9.61 1.84 -10.05
CA TYR A 60 -8.94 2.00 -11.34
C TYR A 60 -8.64 3.46 -11.67
N ALA A 61 -9.53 4.39 -11.30
CA ALA A 61 -9.29 5.81 -11.50
C ALA A 61 -8.10 6.32 -10.66
N ASN A 62 -7.93 5.80 -9.43
CA ASN A 62 -6.83 6.16 -8.54
C ASN A 62 -5.53 5.37 -8.85
N HIS A 63 -5.64 4.12 -9.29
CA HIS A 63 -4.52 3.23 -9.61
C HIS A 63 -4.27 3.16 -11.13
N CYS A 64 -4.44 4.27 -11.84
CA CYS A 64 -4.16 4.35 -13.28
C CYS A 64 -2.65 4.45 -13.55
N ALA A 65 -2.26 4.12 -14.78
CA ALA A 65 -0.85 4.14 -15.19
C ALA A 65 -0.21 5.52 -14.98
N GLU A 66 -0.91 6.59 -15.35
CA GLU A 66 -0.46 7.98 -15.19
C GLU A 66 -0.05 8.30 -13.75
N PHE A 67 -0.85 7.86 -12.75
CA PHE A 67 -0.56 8.13 -11.34
C PHE A 67 0.52 7.21 -10.78
N ILE A 68 0.58 5.96 -11.25
CA ILE A 68 1.61 5.00 -10.82
C ILE A 68 2.98 5.41 -11.37
N GLU A 69 3.03 6.00 -12.57
CA GLU A 69 4.26 6.48 -13.21
C GLU A 69 4.75 7.83 -12.66
N ASP A 70 3.92 8.57 -11.91
CA ASP A 70 4.31 9.84 -11.29
C ASP A 70 5.55 9.65 -10.41
N PRO A 71 6.57 10.53 -10.51
CA PRO A 71 7.81 10.44 -9.72
C PRO A 71 7.60 10.41 -8.20
N ASN A 72 6.47 10.94 -7.71
CA ASN A 72 6.11 10.93 -6.28
C ASN A 72 5.36 9.67 -5.86
N SER A 73 4.91 8.84 -6.81
CA SER A 73 4.24 7.57 -6.52
C SER A 73 5.29 6.47 -6.28
N ARG A 74 5.87 6.45 -5.09
CA ARG A 74 6.95 5.52 -4.73
C ARG A 74 6.97 5.21 -3.23
N TYR A 75 7.78 4.24 -2.86
CA TYR A 75 8.01 3.88 -1.45
C TYR A 75 8.38 5.09 -0.59
N GLY A 76 7.73 5.22 0.56
CA GLY A 76 8.05 6.24 1.55
C GLY A 76 7.66 7.67 1.15
N GLN A 77 7.02 7.87 0.00
CA GLN A 77 6.67 9.18 -0.49
C GLN A 77 5.17 9.46 -0.33
N ILE A 78 4.83 10.33 0.63
CA ILE A 78 3.46 10.82 0.86
C ILE A 78 3.29 12.20 0.24
N LYS A 79 4.28 13.07 0.44
CA LYS A 79 4.22 14.45 -0.05
C LYS A 79 4.16 14.46 -1.58
N ASP A 80 3.21 15.24 -2.12
CA ASP A 80 2.97 15.41 -3.56
C ASP A 80 2.58 14.12 -4.32
N ASN A 81 2.25 13.05 -3.60
CA ASN A 81 1.77 11.79 -4.15
C ASN A 81 0.27 11.88 -4.49
N LEU A 82 -0.06 11.82 -5.79
CA LEU A 82 -1.43 11.98 -6.30
C LEU A 82 -2.36 10.88 -5.78
N ILE A 83 -1.85 9.65 -5.69
CA ILE A 83 -2.59 8.49 -5.19
C ILE A 83 -2.94 8.69 -3.72
N HIS A 84 -1.97 9.11 -2.90
CA HIS A 84 -2.20 9.43 -1.49
C HIS A 84 -3.22 10.56 -1.30
N ARG A 85 -3.14 11.62 -2.09
CA ARG A 85 -4.06 12.76 -2.04
C ARG A 85 -5.53 12.32 -2.21
N ASP A 86 -5.79 11.51 -3.22
CA ASP A 86 -7.13 10.99 -3.47
C ASP A 86 -7.61 10.06 -2.35
N MET A 87 -6.70 9.24 -1.80
CA MET A 87 -7.02 8.34 -0.68
C MET A 87 -7.40 9.10 0.59
N ILE A 88 -6.69 10.18 0.92
CA ILE A 88 -7.02 11.06 2.06
C ILE A 88 -8.38 11.72 1.83
N TYR A 89 -8.60 12.28 0.63
CA TYR A 89 -9.88 12.87 0.29
C TYR A 89 -11.04 11.87 0.44
N ALA A 90 -10.85 10.63 -0.05
CA ALA A 90 -11.84 9.57 0.08
C ALA A 90 -12.13 9.22 1.55
N ALA A 91 -11.11 9.16 2.40
CA ALA A 91 -11.26 8.91 3.82
C ALA A 91 -12.10 10.00 4.52
N HIS A 92 -11.84 11.27 4.23
CA HIS A 92 -12.64 12.39 4.76
C HIS A 92 -14.08 12.36 4.23
N LYS A 93 -14.28 12.11 2.94
CA LYS A 93 -15.63 11.98 2.35
C LYS A 93 -16.42 10.82 2.92
N ALA A 94 -15.75 9.72 3.25
CA ALA A 94 -16.34 8.58 3.95
C ALA A 94 -16.60 8.86 5.43
N ARG A 95 -16.17 10.00 5.98
CA ARG A 95 -16.24 10.33 7.40
C ARG A 95 -15.50 9.32 8.28
N LEU A 96 -14.33 8.84 7.82
CA LEU A 96 -13.47 8.01 8.64
C LEU A 96 -13.04 8.80 9.89
N ALA A 97 -13.67 8.48 11.02
CA ALA A 97 -13.56 9.27 12.25
C ALA A 97 -12.28 8.94 13.03
N TYR A 98 -11.80 7.72 12.93
CA TYR A 98 -10.73 7.22 13.78
C TYR A 98 -9.98 6.06 13.12
N ILE A 99 -8.68 6.01 13.32
CA ILE A 99 -7.87 4.85 12.93
C ILE A 99 -7.14 4.28 14.15
N LEU A 100 -6.91 2.97 14.12
CA LEU A 100 -5.98 2.26 14.97
C LEU A 100 -5.02 1.51 14.06
N ASN A 101 -3.80 2.02 13.92
CA ASN A 101 -2.79 1.38 13.11
C ASN A 101 -1.61 0.89 13.95
N VAL A 102 -1.08 -0.26 13.60
CA VAL A 102 0.08 -0.83 14.27
C VAL A 102 1.26 -0.97 13.32
N VAL A 103 2.46 -0.99 13.89
CA VAL A 103 3.68 -1.43 13.22
C VAL A 103 4.06 -2.79 13.80
N ILE A 104 4.34 -3.74 12.93
CA ILE A 104 4.71 -5.11 13.31
C ILE A 104 6.15 -5.41 12.88
N ASN A 105 6.84 -6.26 13.62
CA ASN A 105 8.19 -6.72 13.27
C ASN A 105 8.15 -8.02 12.45
N SER A 106 9.32 -8.53 12.04
CA SER A 106 9.45 -9.78 11.29
C SER A 106 8.92 -11.03 12.01
N ALA A 107 8.73 -10.97 13.33
CA ALA A 107 8.10 -12.02 14.14
C ALA A 107 6.59 -11.80 14.29
N HIS A 108 5.97 -10.91 13.50
CA HIS A 108 4.56 -10.54 13.55
C HIS A 108 4.08 -10.01 14.92
N LYS A 109 5.00 -9.43 15.70
CA LYS A 109 4.66 -8.79 16.97
C LYS A 109 4.46 -7.30 16.79
N VAL A 110 3.44 -6.76 17.42
CA VAL A 110 3.20 -5.32 17.48
C VAL A 110 4.33 -4.65 18.25
N ILE A 111 4.99 -3.67 17.61
CA ILE A 111 6.09 -2.90 18.19
C ILE A 111 5.76 -1.40 18.32
N GLY A 112 4.64 -0.98 17.74
CA GLY A 112 4.10 0.37 17.87
C GLY A 112 2.61 0.37 17.55
N ALA A 113 1.82 1.22 18.22
CA ALA A 113 0.40 1.40 17.99
C ALA A 113 0.07 2.90 17.96
N PHE A 114 -0.66 3.32 16.94
CA PHE A 114 -0.98 4.72 16.65
C PHE A 114 -2.47 4.86 16.39
N ALA A 115 -3.14 5.69 17.17
CA ALA A 115 -4.58 5.76 17.18
C ALA A 115 -5.05 7.22 17.23
N GLY A 116 -6.08 7.57 16.46
CA GLY A 116 -6.62 8.91 16.40
C GLY A 116 -7.07 9.33 15.01
N ASP A 117 -6.90 10.60 14.71
CA ASP A 117 -7.19 11.19 13.40
C ASP A 117 -6.45 10.48 12.26
N VAL A 118 -7.11 10.35 11.11
CA VAL A 118 -6.61 9.57 9.98
C VAL A 118 -5.27 10.07 9.42
N GLU A 119 -4.99 11.36 9.49
CA GLU A 119 -3.74 11.93 9.01
C GLU A 119 -2.68 11.99 10.12
N LEU A 120 -3.04 12.48 11.30
CA LEU A 120 -2.11 12.69 12.38
C LEU A 120 -1.59 11.37 12.95
N ALA A 121 -2.47 10.43 13.29
CA ALA A 121 -2.06 9.14 13.81
C ALA A 121 -1.28 8.31 12.77
N HIS A 122 -1.70 8.37 11.49
CA HIS A 122 -0.97 7.72 10.41
C HIS A 122 0.44 8.31 10.24
N LYS A 123 0.58 9.63 10.28
CA LYS A 123 1.87 10.32 10.18
C LYS A 123 2.83 9.92 11.30
N GLU A 124 2.35 9.87 12.54
CA GLU A 124 3.16 9.42 13.69
C GLU A 124 3.64 7.97 13.51
N GLY A 125 2.76 7.09 13.05
CA GLY A 125 3.12 5.70 12.76
C GLY A 125 4.12 5.57 11.62
N VAL A 126 4.00 6.39 10.57
CA VAL A 126 4.97 6.47 9.47
C VAL A 126 6.34 6.93 9.98
N MET A 127 6.39 7.98 10.78
CA MET A 127 7.65 8.50 11.35
C MET A 127 8.33 7.43 12.22
N PHE A 128 7.57 6.72 13.04
CA PHE A 128 8.07 5.61 13.83
C PHE A 128 8.64 4.49 12.93
N LEU A 129 7.90 4.06 11.91
CA LEU A 129 8.35 3.05 10.97
C LEU A 129 9.62 3.48 10.22
N GLU A 130 9.70 4.73 9.75
CA GLU A 130 10.89 5.27 9.09
C GLU A 130 12.11 5.20 9.99
N SER A 131 11.96 5.48 11.27
CA SER A 131 13.08 5.42 12.23
C SER A 131 13.68 4.01 12.35
N LEU A 132 12.89 2.98 12.03
CA LEU A 132 13.31 1.58 12.13
C LEU A 132 13.84 1.00 10.82
N CYS A 133 13.27 1.40 9.67
CA CYS A 133 13.53 0.71 8.40
C CYS A 133 14.20 1.58 7.33
N LYS A 134 14.40 2.89 7.58
CA LYS A 134 15.03 3.77 6.61
C LYS A 134 16.51 3.46 6.49
N ALA A 135 16.91 2.84 5.40
CA ALA A 135 18.30 2.55 5.09
C ALA A 135 18.87 3.58 4.09
N GLY A 136 20.18 3.79 4.15
CA GLY A 136 20.91 4.55 3.12
C GLY A 136 20.93 3.81 1.78
N ARG A 137 21.12 4.56 0.70
CA ARG A 137 21.31 3.95 -0.63
C ARG A 137 22.64 3.21 -0.66
N ILE A 138 22.61 1.98 -1.10
CA ILE A 138 23.80 1.16 -1.32
C ILE A 138 23.89 0.91 -2.83
N PRO A 139 24.80 1.56 -3.56
CA PRO A 139 25.02 1.29 -4.96
C PRO A 139 25.60 -0.14 -5.10
N ALA A 140 25.11 -0.89 -6.08
CA ALA A 140 25.57 -2.24 -6.37
C ALA A 140 25.44 -2.54 -7.87
N ASP A 141 26.41 -3.27 -8.43
CA ASP A 141 26.41 -3.69 -9.83
C ASP A 141 25.42 -4.83 -10.07
N ILE A 142 25.14 -5.62 -9.05
CA ILE A 142 24.19 -6.74 -9.08
C ILE A 142 23.32 -6.66 -7.85
N VAL A 143 21.99 -6.76 -8.05
CA VAL A 143 21.00 -6.81 -6.96
C VAL A 143 20.17 -8.07 -7.09
N VAL A 144 20.08 -8.84 -6.02
CA VAL A 144 19.20 -10.01 -5.92
C VAL A 144 18.05 -9.67 -4.98
N ALA A 145 16.82 -9.78 -5.47
CA ALA A 145 15.62 -9.57 -4.69
C ALA A 145 14.72 -10.79 -4.72
N SER A 146 14.01 -11.02 -3.62
CA SER A 146 13.07 -12.11 -3.45
C SER A 146 11.77 -11.58 -2.84
N ASN A 147 10.65 -12.21 -3.18
CA ASN A 147 9.33 -11.92 -2.61
C ASN A 147 9.06 -12.67 -1.29
N ASN A 148 10.06 -13.15 -0.59
CA ASN A 148 9.92 -13.92 0.66
C ASN A 148 9.18 -15.26 0.55
N GLY A 149 8.98 -15.80 -0.67
CA GLY A 149 8.32 -17.10 -0.89
C GLY A 149 6.79 -17.06 -0.80
N TYR A 150 6.21 -18.25 -0.68
CA TYR A 150 4.76 -18.41 -0.62
C TYR A 150 4.12 -17.70 0.59
N PRO A 151 2.97 -17.02 0.42
CA PRO A 151 2.16 -16.83 -0.82
C PRO A 151 2.55 -15.60 -1.65
N MET A 152 3.56 -14.86 -1.29
CA MET A 152 3.90 -13.56 -1.90
C MET A 152 4.54 -13.69 -3.29
N ASP A 153 5.02 -14.88 -3.66
CA ASP A 153 5.67 -15.16 -4.95
C ASP A 153 4.76 -15.86 -5.97
N GLN A 154 3.47 -16.04 -5.67
CA GLN A 154 2.53 -16.81 -6.49
C GLN A 154 2.20 -16.22 -7.87
N ASN A 155 2.38 -14.92 -8.05
CA ASN A 155 1.96 -14.27 -9.30
C ASN A 155 2.81 -13.04 -9.64
N ILE A 156 2.74 -12.63 -10.92
CA ILE A 156 3.47 -11.48 -11.45
C ILE A 156 3.13 -10.18 -10.72
N TYR A 157 1.90 -10.00 -10.26
CA TYR A 157 1.48 -8.80 -9.53
C TYR A 157 2.30 -8.60 -8.26
N GLN A 158 2.53 -9.66 -7.50
CA GLN A 158 3.37 -9.61 -6.30
C GLN A 158 4.85 -9.41 -6.64
N THR A 159 5.31 -9.94 -7.78
CA THR A 159 6.68 -9.76 -8.26
C THR A 159 7.01 -8.29 -8.57
N VAL A 160 6.02 -7.48 -8.96
CA VAL A 160 6.19 -6.04 -9.20
C VAL A 160 6.69 -5.31 -7.95
N LEU A 161 6.33 -5.75 -6.76
CA LEU A 161 6.84 -5.20 -5.49
C LEU A 161 8.38 -5.26 -5.42
N SER A 162 8.97 -6.40 -5.77
CA SER A 162 10.43 -6.56 -5.77
C SER A 162 11.10 -5.70 -6.85
N ILE A 163 10.53 -5.65 -8.06
CA ILE A 163 11.06 -4.84 -9.17
C ILE A 163 11.05 -3.36 -8.84
N THR A 164 9.95 -2.85 -8.25
CA THR A 164 9.85 -1.43 -7.89
C THR A 164 10.77 -1.05 -6.74
N THR A 165 11.01 -1.97 -5.80
CA THR A 165 12.02 -1.78 -4.76
C THR A 165 13.42 -1.65 -5.36
N LEU A 166 13.75 -2.47 -6.35
CA LEU A 166 15.00 -2.38 -7.11
C LEU A 166 15.11 -1.07 -7.88
N ARG A 167 14.03 -0.57 -8.47
CA ARG A 167 14.03 0.70 -9.22
C ARG A 167 14.45 1.90 -8.36
N ILE A 168 14.20 1.86 -7.06
CA ILE A 168 14.69 2.88 -6.10
C ILE A 168 16.20 2.78 -5.91
N ILE A 169 16.77 1.58 -6.02
CA ILE A 169 18.21 1.32 -5.89
C ILE A 169 18.93 1.58 -7.21
N VAL A 170 18.28 1.35 -8.35
CA VAL A 170 18.85 1.27 -9.72
C VAL A 170 18.89 2.60 -10.47
N TYR A 171 18.56 3.74 -9.87
CA TYR A 171 18.60 5.03 -10.59
C TYR A 171 20.02 5.53 -10.96
N LEU A 172 21.05 4.73 -10.76
CA LEU A 172 22.42 5.06 -11.12
C LEU A 172 23.18 3.83 -11.66
N SER A 173 23.27 3.76 -12.98
CA SER A 173 24.08 2.83 -13.79
C SER A 173 23.37 1.56 -14.30
N THR A 174 23.89 1.01 -15.36
CA THR A 174 23.45 -0.22 -16.06
C THR A 174 23.45 -1.42 -15.12
N VAL A 175 22.29 -1.74 -14.52
CA VAL A 175 22.16 -2.88 -13.62
C VAL A 175 21.41 -4.01 -14.32
N GLN A 176 22.00 -5.18 -14.34
CA GLN A 176 21.30 -6.42 -14.67
C GLN A 176 20.63 -6.95 -13.39
N ALA A 177 19.31 -6.88 -13.35
CA ALA A 177 18.55 -7.51 -12.28
C ALA A 177 18.25 -8.96 -12.66
N LEU A 178 18.71 -9.89 -11.85
CA LEU A 178 18.36 -11.31 -11.96
C LEU A 178 17.28 -11.63 -10.95
N MET A 179 16.06 -11.94 -11.42
CA MET A 179 14.99 -12.45 -10.56
C MET A 179 15.01 -13.97 -10.58
N ILE A 180 15.15 -14.58 -9.42
CA ILE A 180 15.02 -16.03 -9.25
C ILE A 180 13.73 -16.27 -8.47
N ASN A 181 12.68 -16.72 -9.16
CA ASN A 181 11.48 -17.22 -8.50
C ASN A 181 11.74 -18.68 -8.13
N TYR A 182 11.85 -18.97 -6.86
CA TYR A 182 11.86 -20.33 -6.35
C TYR A 182 10.45 -20.69 -5.90
N ALA A 183 9.71 -21.39 -6.75
CA ALA A 183 8.48 -22.04 -6.33
C ALA A 183 8.86 -23.36 -5.63
N PRO A 184 8.57 -23.55 -4.35
CA PRO A 184 8.73 -24.85 -3.74
C PRO A 184 7.83 -25.87 -4.46
N GLU A 185 8.38 -27.00 -4.86
CA GLU A 185 7.59 -28.10 -5.40
C GLU A 185 6.52 -28.47 -4.35
N GLU A 186 5.24 -28.49 -4.77
CA GLU A 186 4.20 -29.04 -3.93
C GLU A 186 4.58 -30.46 -3.51
N PRO A 187 4.43 -30.81 -2.23
CA PRO A 187 4.62 -32.19 -1.82
C PRO A 187 3.65 -33.06 -2.61
N ARG A 188 4.19 -33.98 -3.43
CA ARG A 188 3.39 -34.94 -4.16
C ARG A 188 2.48 -35.66 -3.16
N GLN A 189 1.19 -35.48 -3.29
CA GLN A 189 0.22 -36.29 -2.55
C GLN A 189 0.51 -37.74 -2.90
N SER A 190 1.05 -38.48 -1.97
CA SER A 190 1.16 -39.93 -2.10
C SER A 190 -0.26 -40.50 -2.07
N SER A 191 -0.71 -40.97 -3.21
CA SER A 191 -1.90 -41.81 -3.32
C SER A 191 -1.62 -43.14 -2.59
N TYR A 192 -2.24 -43.30 -1.44
CA TYR A 192 -2.56 -44.59 -0.86
C TYR A 192 -4.05 -44.68 -0.64
#